data_6497830715606a4d4a4656a01581616a
#
_entry.id   6497830715606a4d4a4656a01581616a
#
_cell.length_a   1.000
_cell.length_b   1.000
_cell.length_c   1.000
_cell.angle_alpha   90.00
_cell.angle_beta   90.00
_cell.angle_gamma   90.00
#
_symmetry.space_group_name_H-M   'P 1'
#
loop_
_entity.id
_entity.type
_entity.pdbx_description
1 polymer ?
#
loop_
_entity_poly.entity_id
_entity_poly.type
_entity_poly.pdbx_seq_one_letter_code
_entity_poly.pdbx_strand_id
1 'polypeptide(L)'
;LIDDWLEKIRKNLSRDTIIVIASDHGIKPMKGAFVINQWLQQQGYLTLKREPDKPGIDLDAEMIDWNSTIAWAWGGYYSRIFINLEGREPKGIVKKNEYQDILNQLKTDLTKIKGPDGESWRNIVHEPREVYSEVRGDPPDLMVYLDDLNWRPAGTIGWPTIYLPENDRGPDD
;
A
#
# COMPACT_ATOMS: atom_id res chain seq x y z
N LEU A 1 14.84 7.99 29.30
CA LEU A 1 15.96 7.02 29.18
C LEU A 1 16.91 7.39 28.03
N ILE A 2 16.43 7.51 26.76
CA ILE A 2 17.26 7.90 25.62
C ILE A 2 17.79 9.31 25.82
N ASP A 3 16.94 10.25 26.19
CA ASP A 3 17.28 11.64 26.47
C ASP A 3 18.38 11.77 27.52
N ASP A 4 18.30 11.01 28.62
CA ASP A 4 19.33 11.01 29.68
C ASP A 4 20.69 10.54 29.16
N TRP A 5 20.71 9.57 28.23
CA TRP A 5 21.92 9.12 27.61
C TRP A 5 22.50 10.14 26.63
N LEU A 6 21.65 10.78 25.83
CA LEU A 6 22.07 11.85 24.94
C LEU A 6 22.68 13.04 25.71
N GLU A 7 22.10 13.39 26.85
CA GLU A 7 22.66 14.42 27.73
C GLU A 7 24.04 14.04 28.28
N LYS A 8 24.22 12.77 28.72
CA LYS A 8 25.53 12.27 29.17
C LYS A 8 26.57 12.31 28.06
N ILE A 9 26.20 11.89 26.85
CA ILE A 9 27.11 11.96 25.69
C ILE A 9 27.48 13.44 25.42
N ARG A 10 26.50 14.32 25.35
CA ARG A 10 26.71 15.75 25.10
C ARG A 10 27.67 16.41 26.09
N LYS A 11 27.58 16.03 27.37
CA LYS A 11 28.47 16.58 28.44
C LYS A 11 29.94 16.20 28.26
N ASN A 12 30.21 15.11 27.55
CA ASN A 12 31.57 14.59 27.30
C ASN A 12 32.13 15.01 25.93
N LEU A 13 31.37 15.76 25.15
CA LEU A 13 31.80 16.24 23.83
C LEU A 13 32.38 17.64 23.91
N SER A 14 33.30 17.95 23.00
CA SER A 14 33.83 19.34 22.84
C SER A 14 32.75 20.29 22.35
N ARG A 15 32.94 21.59 22.59
CA ARG A 15 32.00 22.63 22.13
C ARG A 15 31.85 22.70 20.60
N ASP A 16 32.85 22.22 19.89
CA ASP A 16 32.91 22.28 18.40
C ASP A 16 32.36 20.98 17.77
N THR A 17 31.84 20.04 18.59
CA THR A 17 31.27 18.78 18.10
C THR A 17 29.87 19.03 17.55
N ILE A 18 29.68 18.67 16.29
CA ILE A 18 28.33 18.64 15.66
C ILE A 18 27.68 17.29 16.02
N ILE A 19 26.48 17.34 16.59
CA ILE A 19 25.68 16.17 16.88
C ILE A 19 24.55 16.10 15.83
N VAL A 20 24.44 14.97 15.12
CA VAL A 20 23.36 14.70 14.19
C VAL A 20 22.52 13.57 14.78
N ILE A 21 21.23 13.82 14.97
CA ILE A 21 20.24 12.81 15.37
C ILE A 21 19.41 12.51 14.15
N ALA A 22 19.41 11.25 13.73
CA ALA A 22 18.66 10.80 12.55
C ALA A 22 17.81 9.59 12.90
N SER A 23 16.64 9.51 12.30
CA SER A 23 15.77 8.34 12.31
C SER A 23 15.38 8.04 10.87
N ASP A 24 15.35 6.77 10.50
CA ASP A 24 14.91 6.32 9.18
C ASP A 24 13.38 6.44 9.00
N HIS A 25 12.61 6.25 10.10
CA HIS A 25 11.17 6.43 10.13
C HIS A 25 10.68 6.67 11.58
N GLY A 26 9.41 7.01 11.71
CA GLY A 26 8.69 7.02 12.97
C GLY A 26 7.96 5.71 13.22
N ILE A 27 7.17 5.67 14.31
CA ILE A 27 6.32 4.52 14.63
C ILE A 27 4.88 5.00 14.88
N LYS A 28 3.90 4.20 14.45
CA LYS A 28 2.48 4.45 14.67
C LYS A 28 1.77 3.13 14.94
N PRO A 29 0.90 3.03 15.98
CA PRO A 29 0.10 1.85 16.20
C PRO A 29 -0.91 1.67 15.07
N MET A 30 -1.04 0.45 14.55
CA MET A 30 -2.01 0.10 13.53
C MET A 30 -3.26 -0.56 14.15
N LYS A 31 -4.42 -0.27 13.58
CA LYS A 31 -5.71 -0.83 14.02
C LYS A 31 -5.98 -2.22 13.44
N GLY A 32 -5.36 -2.54 12.30
CA GLY A 32 -5.56 -3.79 11.59
C GLY A 32 -5.02 -3.76 10.17
N ALA A 33 -5.46 -4.72 9.37
CA ALA A 33 -5.09 -4.81 7.97
C ALA A 33 -6.31 -4.82 7.04
N PHE A 34 -6.16 -4.21 5.86
CA PHE A 34 -7.16 -4.14 4.81
C PHE A 34 -6.71 -4.99 3.62
N VAL A 35 -7.54 -5.95 3.20
CA VAL A 35 -7.21 -6.91 2.13
C VAL A 35 -7.44 -6.24 0.77
N ILE A 36 -6.45 -5.45 0.35
CA ILE A 36 -6.56 -4.55 -0.81
C ILE A 36 -6.84 -5.28 -2.12
N ASN A 37 -6.22 -6.43 -2.37
CA ASN A 37 -6.47 -7.21 -3.59
C ASN A 37 -7.88 -7.82 -3.63
N GLN A 38 -8.41 -8.22 -2.49
CA GLN A 38 -9.79 -8.71 -2.40
C GLN A 38 -10.80 -7.58 -2.61
N TRP A 39 -10.48 -6.37 -2.12
CA TRP A 39 -11.29 -5.18 -2.43
C TRP A 39 -11.23 -4.85 -3.93
N LEU A 40 -10.05 -4.89 -4.57
CA LEU A 40 -9.92 -4.71 -6.03
C LEU A 40 -10.73 -5.75 -6.81
N GLN A 41 -10.77 -7.02 -6.33
CA GLN A 41 -11.60 -8.07 -6.90
C GLN A 41 -13.09 -7.75 -6.77
N GLN A 42 -13.55 -7.32 -5.59
CA GLN A 42 -14.94 -6.92 -5.35
C GLN A 42 -15.39 -5.73 -6.20
N GLN A 43 -14.45 -4.82 -6.51
CA GLN A 43 -14.70 -3.66 -7.39
C GLN A 43 -14.57 -3.99 -8.89
N GLY A 44 -14.18 -5.22 -9.24
CA GLY A 44 -14.03 -5.65 -10.64
C GLY A 44 -12.70 -5.23 -11.30
N TYR A 45 -11.73 -4.75 -10.53
CA TYR A 45 -10.39 -4.42 -11.05
C TYR A 45 -9.48 -5.62 -11.15
N LEU A 46 -9.60 -6.59 -10.25
CA LEU A 46 -8.80 -7.81 -10.21
C LEU A 46 -9.70 -9.02 -10.48
N THR A 47 -9.26 -9.91 -11.35
CA THR A 47 -9.94 -11.18 -11.63
C THR A 47 -8.99 -12.33 -11.35
N LEU A 48 -9.47 -13.31 -10.58
CA LEU A 48 -8.74 -14.55 -10.31
C LEU A 48 -9.23 -15.66 -11.25
N LYS A 49 -8.34 -16.56 -11.63
CA LYS A 49 -8.68 -17.76 -12.40
C LYS A 49 -9.52 -18.76 -11.58
N ARG A 50 -9.32 -18.74 -10.26
CA ARG A 50 -10.08 -19.52 -9.29
C ARG A 50 -10.01 -18.86 -7.93
N GLU A 51 -11.03 -19.03 -7.13
CA GLU A 51 -11.01 -18.58 -5.75
C GLU A 51 -10.01 -19.36 -4.90
N PRO A 52 -9.41 -18.74 -3.89
CA PRO A 52 -8.50 -19.39 -2.97
C PRO A 52 -9.19 -20.52 -2.17
N ASP A 53 -8.54 -21.66 -2.03
CA ASP A 53 -9.07 -22.82 -1.27
C ASP A 53 -9.10 -22.59 0.26
N LYS A 54 -8.32 -21.62 0.75
CA LYS A 54 -8.21 -21.27 2.17
C LYS A 54 -7.88 -19.79 2.34
N PRO A 55 -8.23 -19.20 3.50
CA PRO A 55 -7.90 -17.80 3.78
C PRO A 55 -6.42 -17.57 4.00
N GLY A 56 -5.98 -16.34 3.73
CA GLY A 56 -4.64 -15.85 4.09
C GLY A 56 -3.51 -16.38 3.23
N ILE A 57 -3.79 -16.78 2.00
CA ILE A 57 -2.72 -17.14 1.06
C ILE A 57 -2.17 -15.90 0.35
N ASP A 58 -0.89 -15.93 0.05
CA ASP A 58 -0.28 -14.86 -0.76
C ASP A 58 -0.85 -14.88 -2.18
N LEU A 59 -1.10 -13.70 -2.72
CA LEU A 59 -1.53 -13.57 -4.11
C LEU A 59 -0.36 -13.86 -5.04
N ASP A 60 -0.43 -14.98 -5.75
CA ASP A 60 0.53 -15.35 -6.78
C ASP A 60 0.06 -14.85 -8.16
N ALA A 61 1.00 -14.44 -9.00
CA ALA A 61 0.75 -14.02 -10.37
C ALA A 61 0.05 -15.10 -11.22
N GLU A 62 0.27 -16.38 -10.92
CA GLU A 62 -0.38 -17.50 -11.58
C GLU A 62 -1.88 -17.63 -11.24
N MET A 63 -2.30 -17.10 -10.11
CA MET A 63 -3.71 -17.08 -9.70
C MET A 63 -4.51 -16.02 -10.46
N ILE A 64 -3.85 -14.99 -10.96
CA ILE A 64 -4.49 -13.86 -11.63
C ILE A 64 -4.85 -14.21 -13.08
N ASP A 65 -6.10 -13.90 -13.47
CA ASP A 65 -6.49 -13.85 -14.87
C ASP A 65 -6.10 -12.50 -15.48
N TRP A 66 -4.92 -12.45 -16.05
CA TRP A 66 -4.37 -11.23 -16.64
C TRP A 66 -5.15 -10.72 -17.86
N ASN A 67 -5.96 -11.58 -18.50
CA ASN A 67 -6.78 -11.16 -19.64
C ASN A 67 -8.03 -10.36 -19.22
N SER A 68 -8.35 -10.41 -17.91
CA SER A 68 -9.54 -9.76 -17.35
C SER A 68 -9.18 -8.80 -16.20
N THR A 69 -7.92 -8.73 -15.79
CA THR A 69 -7.45 -7.90 -14.69
C THR A 69 -7.03 -6.52 -15.18
N ILE A 70 -7.66 -5.48 -14.64
CA ILE A 70 -7.36 -4.07 -14.92
C ILE A 70 -6.24 -3.55 -14.02
N ALA A 71 -6.27 -3.92 -12.72
CA ALA A 71 -5.28 -3.47 -11.75
C ALA A 71 -5.11 -4.51 -10.63
N TRP A 72 -3.92 -4.51 -10.03
CA TRP A 72 -3.60 -5.30 -8.84
C TRP A 72 -2.78 -4.47 -7.86
N ALA A 73 -2.62 -4.99 -6.64
CA ALA A 73 -1.88 -4.31 -5.60
C ALA A 73 -0.75 -5.17 -5.03
N TRP A 74 0.31 -4.49 -4.60
CA TRP A 74 1.33 -5.07 -3.74
C TRP A 74 1.24 -4.43 -2.35
N GLY A 75 1.26 -5.26 -1.31
CA GLY A 75 1.14 -4.82 0.07
C GLY A 75 2.44 -4.27 0.65
N GLY A 76 2.39 -3.92 1.92
CA GLY A 76 3.44 -3.33 2.72
C GLY A 76 2.81 -2.43 3.79
N TYR A 77 3.48 -1.36 4.22
CA TYR A 77 2.89 -0.34 5.09
C TYR A 77 1.89 0.55 4.34
N TYR A 78 2.13 0.78 3.06
CA TYR A 78 1.20 1.40 2.12
C TYR A 78 1.00 0.49 0.92
N SER A 79 -0.11 0.65 0.22
CA SER A 79 -0.38 -0.16 -0.97
C SER A 79 0.22 0.50 -2.22
N ARG A 80 0.82 -0.32 -3.05
CA ARG A 80 1.28 0.01 -4.39
C ARG A 80 0.31 -0.61 -5.38
N ILE A 81 -0.39 0.23 -6.15
CA ILE A 81 -1.35 -0.20 -7.17
C ILE A 81 -0.68 -0.12 -8.54
N PHE A 82 -0.86 -1.15 -9.32
CA PHE A 82 -0.36 -1.27 -10.68
C PHE A 82 -1.54 -1.48 -11.64
N ILE A 83 -1.58 -0.72 -12.73
CA ILE A 83 -2.53 -0.88 -13.82
C ILE A 83 -1.94 -1.82 -14.86
N ASN A 84 -2.73 -2.78 -15.33
CA ASN A 84 -2.31 -3.76 -16.35
C ASN A 84 -2.26 -3.13 -17.75
N LEU A 85 -1.28 -2.24 -17.93
CA LEU A 85 -1.14 -1.36 -19.08
C LEU A 85 -0.54 -2.09 -20.30
N GLU A 86 -1.19 -1.98 -21.45
CA GLU A 86 -0.70 -2.49 -22.71
C GLU A 86 0.65 -1.87 -23.12
N GLY A 87 1.63 -2.73 -23.42
CA GLY A 87 2.97 -2.34 -23.81
C GLY A 87 3.91 -2.01 -22.66
N ARG A 88 3.43 -1.98 -21.40
CA ARG A 88 4.25 -1.98 -20.19
C ARG A 88 4.24 -3.35 -19.52
N GLU A 89 3.07 -3.88 -19.29
CA GLU A 89 2.92 -5.19 -18.68
C GLU A 89 2.92 -6.30 -19.74
N PRO A 90 3.49 -7.49 -19.43
CA PRO A 90 3.58 -8.60 -20.41
C PRO A 90 2.22 -9.07 -20.95
N LYS A 91 1.16 -8.90 -20.20
CA LYS A 91 -0.24 -9.23 -20.54
C LYS A 91 -1.16 -8.04 -20.32
N GLY A 92 -0.66 -6.84 -20.59
CA GLY A 92 -1.43 -5.60 -20.43
C GLY A 92 -2.66 -5.57 -21.31
N ILE A 93 -3.80 -5.20 -20.73
CA ILE A 93 -5.10 -5.07 -21.43
C ILE A 93 -5.62 -3.65 -21.46
N VAL A 94 -5.18 -2.80 -20.52
CA VAL A 94 -5.59 -1.40 -20.47
C VAL A 94 -4.86 -0.63 -21.57
N LYS A 95 -5.60 -0.04 -22.49
CA LYS A 95 -5.03 0.74 -23.58
C LYS A 95 -4.49 2.08 -23.08
N LYS A 96 -3.47 2.60 -23.77
CA LYS A 96 -2.84 3.89 -23.39
C LYS A 96 -3.83 5.06 -23.37
N ASN A 97 -4.81 5.07 -24.26
CA ASN A 97 -5.83 6.11 -24.30
C ASN A 97 -6.89 6.00 -23.17
N GLU A 98 -7.00 4.85 -22.52
CA GLU A 98 -7.93 4.59 -21.41
C GLU A 98 -7.24 4.74 -20.03
N TYR A 99 -5.90 4.74 -20.03
CA TYR A 99 -5.09 4.71 -18.81
C TYR A 99 -5.44 5.84 -17.84
N GLN A 100 -5.52 7.08 -18.30
CA GLN A 100 -5.76 8.22 -17.42
C GLN A 100 -7.16 8.19 -16.79
N ASP A 101 -8.16 7.74 -17.52
CA ASP A 101 -9.53 7.61 -17.00
C ASP A 101 -9.60 6.51 -15.93
N ILE A 102 -8.98 5.38 -16.17
CA ILE A 102 -8.88 4.27 -15.21
C ILE A 102 -8.09 4.71 -13.96
N LEU A 103 -6.97 5.41 -14.13
CA LEU A 103 -6.18 5.94 -13.03
C LEU A 103 -7.00 6.88 -12.14
N ASN A 104 -7.74 7.82 -12.75
CA ASN A 104 -8.60 8.77 -12.05
C ASN A 104 -9.76 8.07 -11.33
N GLN A 105 -10.35 7.05 -11.95
CA GLN A 105 -11.42 6.26 -11.35
C GLN A 105 -10.90 5.48 -10.14
N LEU A 106 -9.78 4.77 -10.27
CA LEU A 106 -9.11 4.06 -9.17
C LEU A 106 -8.77 5.00 -8.02
N LYS A 107 -8.17 6.17 -8.31
CA LYS A 107 -7.84 7.18 -7.31
C LYS A 107 -9.08 7.64 -6.55
N THR A 108 -10.20 7.84 -7.25
CA THR A 108 -11.49 8.21 -6.67
C THR A 108 -12.05 7.11 -5.78
N ASP A 109 -12.05 5.86 -6.24
CA ASP A 109 -12.62 4.73 -5.51
C ASP A 109 -11.80 4.39 -4.27
N LEU A 110 -10.47 4.39 -4.39
CA LEU A 110 -9.55 4.17 -3.27
C LEU A 110 -9.70 5.24 -2.18
N THR A 111 -9.89 6.51 -2.58
CA THR A 111 -10.12 7.61 -1.63
C THR A 111 -11.42 7.44 -0.85
N LYS A 112 -12.43 6.79 -1.43
CA LYS A 112 -13.76 6.57 -0.81
C LYS A 112 -13.85 5.32 0.05
N ILE A 113 -12.80 4.50 0.15
CA ILE A 113 -12.80 3.32 1.03
C ILE A 113 -13.14 3.78 2.45
N LYS A 114 -14.06 3.06 3.08
CA LYS A 114 -14.52 3.30 4.46
C LYS A 114 -13.98 2.22 5.37
N GLY A 115 -14.07 2.45 6.66
CA GLY A 115 -13.75 1.46 7.67
C GLY A 115 -14.83 0.40 7.87
N PRO A 116 -14.56 -0.61 8.72
CA PRO A 116 -15.45 -1.76 8.92
C PRO A 116 -16.85 -1.39 9.44
N ASP A 117 -16.98 -0.30 10.17
CA ASP A 117 -18.26 0.20 10.70
C ASP A 117 -18.90 1.27 9.78
N GLY A 118 -18.36 1.44 8.56
CA GLY A 118 -18.81 2.43 7.58
C GLY A 118 -18.29 3.85 7.85
N GLU A 119 -17.40 4.01 8.82
CA GLU A 119 -16.77 5.29 9.16
C GLU A 119 -15.88 5.78 8.00
N SER A 120 -15.78 7.08 7.87
CA SER A 120 -14.92 7.70 6.87
C SER A 120 -13.47 7.62 7.30
N TRP A 121 -12.64 7.05 6.42
CA TRP A 121 -11.19 7.02 6.56
C TRP A 121 -10.52 8.23 5.92
N ARG A 122 -9.39 8.63 6.47
CA ARG A 122 -8.50 9.59 5.84
C ARG A 122 -7.55 8.86 4.89
N ASN A 123 -8.08 8.42 3.74
CA ASN A 123 -7.26 7.80 2.72
C ASN A 123 -6.49 8.85 1.91
N ILE A 124 -5.20 8.60 1.71
CA ILE A 124 -4.34 9.44 0.87
C ILE A 124 -3.90 8.60 -0.32
N VAL A 125 -4.13 9.10 -1.52
CA VAL A 125 -3.79 8.40 -2.78
C VAL A 125 -2.97 9.33 -3.64
N HIS A 126 -1.72 8.97 -3.87
CA HIS A 126 -0.77 9.73 -4.67
C HIS A 126 -0.33 8.98 -5.91
N GLU A 127 -0.15 9.71 -6.99
CA GLU A 127 0.74 9.28 -8.07
C GLU A 127 2.20 9.52 -7.62
N PRO A 128 3.16 8.65 -7.97
CA PRO A 128 4.57 8.85 -7.56
C PRO A 128 5.13 10.23 -7.90
N ARG A 129 4.74 10.79 -9.04
CA ARG A 129 5.20 12.11 -9.50
C ARG A 129 4.63 13.29 -8.70
N GLU A 130 3.56 13.08 -7.93
CA GLU A 130 3.03 14.10 -7.02
C GLU A 130 3.92 14.24 -5.76
N VAL A 131 4.68 13.19 -5.43
CA VAL A 131 5.48 13.10 -4.21
C VAL A 131 6.97 13.25 -4.48
N TYR A 132 7.45 12.69 -5.60
CA TYR A 132 8.87 12.66 -5.95
C TYR A 132 9.14 13.52 -7.16
N SER A 133 10.19 14.36 -7.08
CA SER A 133 10.67 15.20 -8.18
C SER A 133 11.23 14.37 -9.35
N GLU A 134 11.74 13.21 -9.07
CA GLU A 134 12.25 12.26 -10.06
C GLU A 134 11.80 10.84 -9.70
N VAL A 135 11.28 10.12 -10.69
CA VAL A 135 10.83 8.73 -10.56
C VAL A 135 11.61 7.89 -11.56
N ARG A 136 12.27 6.84 -11.06
CA ARG A 136 13.09 5.92 -11.87
C ARG A 136 12.60 4.47 -11.71
N GLY A 137 12.92 3.63 -12.70
CA GLY A 137 12.54 2.22 -12.72
C GLY A 137 11.06 2.03 -13.00
N ASP A 138 10.45 1.02 -12.38
CA ASP A 138 9.06 0.62 -12.58
C ASP A 138 8.22 0.98 -11.34
N PRO A 139 7.81 2.25 -11.20
CA PRO A 139 7.02 2.71 -10.06
C PRO A 139 5.59 2.14 -10.12
N PRO A 140 4.88 2.08 -8.98
CA PRO A 140 3.44 1.86 -9.01
C PRO A 140 2.72 3.02 -9.70
N ASP A 141 1.51 2.78 -10.17
CA ASP A 141 0.65 3.84 -10.70
C ASP A 141 0.08 4.71 -9.57
N LEU A 142 -0.30 4.08 -8.45
CA LEU A 142 -0.78 4.78 -7.26
C LEU A 142 -0.12 4.24 -5.99
N MET A 143 0.10 5.14 -5.04
CA MET A 143 0.53 4.90 -3.67
C MET A 143 -0.64 5.21 -2.73
N VAL A 144 -1.07 4.23 -1.93
CA VAL A 144 -2.29 4.35 -1.12
C VAL A 144 -1.97 4.18 0.36
N TYR A 145 -2.26 5.20 1.16
CA TYR A 145 -2.13 5.24 2.60
C TYR A 145 -3.53 5.18 3.22
N LEU A 146 -3.88 4.04 3.82
CA LEU A 146 -5.21 3.79 4.36
C LEU A 146 -5.36 4.38 5.76
N ASP A 147 -6.40 5.22 5.94
CA ASP A 147 -6.71 5.90 7.20
C ASP A 147 -5.47 6.54 7.85
N ASP A 148 -4.70 7.29 7.04
CA ASP A 148 -3.46 7.93 7.51
C ASP A 148 -2.48 6.92 8.15
N LEU A 149 -2.32 5.75 7.53
CA LEU A 149 -1.53 4.60 8.01
C LEU A 149 -2.05 3.95 9.31
N ASN A 150 -3.30 4.16 9.69
CA ASN A 150 -3.91 3.39 10.80
C ASN A 150 -4.26 1.95 10.38
N TRP A 151 -4.35 1.70 9.08
CA TRP A 151 -4.59 0.38 8.50
C TRP A 151 -3.51 0.07 7.47
N ARG A 152 -2.90 -1.11 7.58
CA ARG A 152 -1.97 -1.56 6.54
C ARG A 152 -2.70 -2.33 5.43
N PRO A 153 -2.26 -2.29 4.19
CA PRO A 153 -2.75 -3.19 3.15
C PRO A 153 -2.17 -4.61 3.35
N ALA A 154 -3.04 -5.62 3.37
CA ALA A 154 -2.63 -7.03 3.33
C ALA A 154 -2.47 -7.48 1.88
N GLY A 155 -1.35 -8.15 1.58
CA GLY A 155 -1.09 -8.76 0.26
C GLY A 155 -1.75 -10.13 0.08
N THR A 156 -2.25 -10.74 1.16
CA THR A 156 -2.95 -12.03 1.16
C THR A 156 -4.39 -11.90 0.68
N ILE A 157 -4.99 -13.01 0.26
CA ILE A 157 -6.37 -13.10 -0.24
C ILE A 157 -7.12 -14.31 0.35
N GLY A 158 -8.40 -14.45 0.01
CA GLY A 158 -9.23 -15.57 0.42
C GLY A 158 -9.84 -15.40 1.81
N TRP A 159 -9.79 -14.21 2.38
CA TRP A 159 -10.40 -13.94 3.67
C TRP A 159 -11.93 -13.78 3.56
N PRO A 160 -12.69 -14.13 4.62
CA PRO A 160 -14.13 -13.92 4.63
C PRO A 160 -14.54 -12.45 4.68
N THR A 161 -13.61 -11.55 5.01
CA THR A 161 -13.78 -10.10 5.05
C THR A 161 -12.55 -9.39 4.52
N ILE A 162 -12.73 -8.16 4.05
CA ILE A 162 -11.62 -7.30 3.64
C ILE A 162 -10.97 -6.55 4.81
N TYR A 163 -11.54 -6.66 6.01
CA TYR A 163 -11.00 -6.03 7.24
C TYR A 163 -10.50 -7.10 8.19
N LEU A 164 -9.22 -7.05 8.52
CA LEU A 164 -8.59 -7.93 9.50
C LEU A 164 -8.29 -7.09 10.75
N PRO A 165 -8.96 -7.39 11.89
CA PRO A 165 -8.85 -6.58 13.10
C PRO A 165 -7.49 -6.69 13.78
N GLU A 166 -6.72 -7.71 13.42
CA GLU A 166 -5.39 -7.95 13.96
C GLU A 166 -4.32 -7.66 12.91
N ASN A 167 -3.26 -7.00 13.34
CA ASN A 167 -2.05 -6.86 12.57
C ASN A 167 -1.11 -8.01 12.97
N ASP A 168 -0.97 -9.00 12.09
CA ASP A 168 -0.12 -10.18 12.27
C ASP A 168 1.36 -9.92 11.97
N ARG A 169 1.70 -8.68 11.61
CA ARG A 169 3.08 -8.26 11.35
C ARG A 169 3.65 -7.52 12.55
N GLY A 170 4.96 -7.71 12.75
CA GLY A 170 5.70 -6.95 13.74
C GLY A 170 5.70 -5.44 13.46
N PRO A 171 6.17 -4.63 14.41
CA PRO A 171 6.20 -3.17 14.25
C PRO A 171 7.16 -2.70 13.17
N ASP A 172 8.05 -3.56 12.73
CA ASP A 172 9.08 -3.22 11.73
C ASP A 172 9.63 -4.51 11.10
N ASP A 173 9.05 -4.90 10.00
CA ASP A 173 9.55 -6.01 9.17
C ASP A 173 9.86 -5.51 7.76
#